data_cb5398abfa27adc6b34b69fb0c272fb7
#
_entry.id   cb5398abfa27adc6b34b69fb0c272fb7
#
_cell.length_a   1.000
_cell.length_b   1.000
_cell.length_c   1.000
_cell.angle_alpha   90.00
_cell.angle_beta   90.00
_cell.angle_gamma   90.00
#
_symmetry.space_group_name_H-M   'P 1'
#
loop_
_entity.id
_entity.type
_entity.pdbx_description
1 polymer ?
#
loop_
_entity_poly.entity_id
_entity_poly.type
_entity_poly.pdbx_seq_one_letter_code
_entity_poly.pdbx_strand_id
1 'polypeptide(L)'
;MKAVLIMGSTFDEPHAKKITDKLDDYGISWEQHAASAHKQPLKVLEILKNNESEKDLVYITIAGRSNALSGFVAANSEFPTIG
;
A
#
# COMPACT_ATOMS: atom_id res chain seq x y z
N MET A 1 -11.92 1.99 9.57
CA MET A 1 -11.07 2.25 8.40
C MET A 1 -9.77 1.46 8.48
N LYS A 2 -9.31 0.98 7.36
CA LYS A 2 -8.08 0.21 7.28
C LYS A 2 -7.14 0.85 6.26
N ALA A 3 -5.85 0.92 6.60
CA ALA A 3 -4.81 1.38 5.68
C ALA A 3 -3.95 0.20 5.28
N VAL A 4 -3.71 0.04 3.99
CA VAL A 4 -2.82 -0.99 3.46
C VAL A 4 -1.63 -0.29 2.80
N LEU A 5 -0.45 -0.49 3.38
CA LEU A 5 0.79 0.10 2.86
C LEU A 5 1.48 -0.90 1.95
N ILE A 6 1.87 -0.46 0.78
CA ILE A 6 2.64 -1.28 -0.15
C ILE A 6 3.93 -0.53 -0.47
N MET A 7 5.06 -1.11 -0.09
CA MET A 7 6.39 -0.57 -0.36
C MET A 7 6.98 -1.26 -1.59
N GLY A 8 7.55 -0.50 -2.49
CA GLY A 8 8.23 -1.07 -3.65
C GLY A 8 9.53 -1.79 -3.27
N SER A 9 10.09 -1.49 -2.11
CA SER A 9 11.34 -2.06 -1.62
C SER A 9 11.40 -2.01 -0.11
N THR A 10 12.14 -2.93 0.51
CA THR A 10 12.39 -2.91 1.95
C THR A 10 13.23 -1.70 2.39
N PHE A 11 13.90 -1.02 1.47
CA PHE A 11 14.58 0.24 1.77
C PHE A 11 13.61 1.32 2.24
N ASP A 12 12.33 1.18 1.94
CA ASP A 12 11.31 2.16 2.33
C ASP A 12 10.74 1.91 3.73
N GLU A 13 11.18 0.87 4.43
CA GLU A 13 10.68 0.55 5.77
C GLU A 13 10.78 1.72 6.76
N PRO A 14 11.91 2.47 6.83
CA PRO A 14 11.96 3.60 7.77
C PRO A 14 10.91 4.67 7.49
N HIS A 15 10.58 4.90 6.22
CA HIS A 15 9.55 5.83 5.83
C HIS A 15 8.17 5.27 6.16
N ALA A 16 7.94 3.98 5.87
CA ALA A 16 6.69 3.30 6.20
C ALA A 16 6.42 3.34 7.71
N LYS A 17 7.46 3.18 8.53
CA LYS A 17 7.32 3.21 9.98
C LYS A 17 6.80 4.56 10.47
N LYS A 18 7.23 5.66 9.86
CA LYS A 18 6.72 6.99 10.21
C LYS A 18 5.21 7.08 9.94
N ILE A 19 4.76 6.47 8.87
CA ILE A 19 3.34 6.45 8.50
C ILE A 19 2.55 5.55 9.45
N THR A 20 3.04 4.35 9.74
CA THR A 20 2.33 3.42 10.61
C THR A 20 2.27 3.93 12.05
N ASP A 21 3.31 4.62 12.53
CA ASP A 21 3.29 5.24 13.85
C ASP A 21 2.17 6.30 13.94
N LYS A 22 1.96 7.08 12.87
CA LYS A 22 0.86 8.04 12.81
C LYS A 22 -0.49 7.36 12.77
N LEU A 23 -0.61 6.27 12.01
CA LEU A 23 -1.85 5.50 11.97
C LEU A 23 -2.20 4.93 13.35
N ASP A 24 -1.19 4.44 14.08
CA ASP A 24 -1.39 3.96 15.44
C ASP A 24 -1.88 5.09 16.36
N ASP A 25 -1.30 6.29 16.23
CA ASP A 25 -1.71 7.45 17.02
C ASP A 25 -3.17 7.82 16.80
N TYR A 26 -3.69 7.61 15.59
CA TYR A 26 -5.08 7.89 15.24
C TYR A 26 -6.00 6.69 15.42
N GLY A 27 -5.47 5.56 15.89
CA GLY A 27 -6.28 4.35 16.08
C GLY A 27 -6.74 3.70 14.78
N ILE A 28 -6.01 3.89 13.69
CA ILE A 28 -6.35 3.32 12.38
C ILE A 28 -5.63 1.99 12.20
N SER A 29 -6.39 0.93 11.91
CA SER A 29 -5.81 -0.38 11.60
C SER A 29 -5.00 -0.33 10.31
N TRP A 30 -3.89 -1.06 10.26
CA TRP A 30 -3.08 -1.10 9.05
C TRP A 30 -2.41 -2.46 8.87
N GLU A 31 -2.02 -2.71 7.63
CA GLU A 31 -1.11 -3.80 7.28
C GLU A 31 -0.10 -3.24 6.29
N GLN A 32 1.08 -3.87 6.19
CA GLN A 32 2.09 -3.40 5.25
C GLN A 32 2.74 -4.58 4.51
N HIS A 33 3.09 -4.33 3.26
CA HIS A 33 3.68 -5.32 2.37
C HIS A 33 4.80 -4.70 1.58
N ALA A 34 5.83 -5.50 1.27
CA ALA A 34 6.89 -5.12 0.34
C ALA A 34 6.65 -5.85 -0.98
N ALA A 35 6.27 -5.11 -2.02
CA ALA A 35 6.00 -5.69 -3.33
C ALA A 35 6.22 -4.65 -4.42
N SER A 36 7.04 -4.98 -5.41
CA SER A 36 7.32 -4.10 -6.54
C SER A 36 6.34 -4.32 -7.67
N ALA A 37 5.80 -3.24 -8.23
CA ALA A 37 4.93 -3.32 -9.40
C ALA A 37 5.67 -3.86 -10.63
N HIS A 38 6.97 -3.63 -10.71
CA HIS A 38 7.79 -4.11 -11.83
C HIS A 38 8.26 -5.55 -11.63
N LYS A 39 8.74 -5.88 -10.42
CA LYS A 39 9.34 -7.18 -10.14
C LYS A 39 8.34 -8.22 -9.67
N GLN A 40 7.30 -7.79 -8.98
CA GLN A 40 6.34 -8.68 -8.35
C GLN A 40 4.89 -8.21 -8.57
N PRO A 41 4.48 -8.01 -9.85
CA PRO A 41 3.12 -7.51 -10.11
C PRO A 41 2.03 -8.45 -9.62
N LEU A 42 2.27 -9.76 -9.67
CA LEU A 42 1.29 -10.74 -9.19
C LEU A 42 1.11 -10.67 -7.69
N LYS A 43 2.18 -10.36 -6.94
CA LYS A 43 2.10 -10.19 -5.50
C LYS A 43 1.26 -8.96 -5.15
N VAL A 44 1.45 -7.87 -5.89
CA VAL A 44 0.64 -6.65 -5.70
C VAL A 44 -0.83 -6.97 -5.98
N LEU A 45 -1.13 -7.65 -7.08
CA LEU A 45 -2.50 -8.04 -7.41
C LEU A 45 -3.12 -8.93 -6.33
N GLU A 46 -2.35 -9.85 -5.75
CA GLU A 46 -2.82 -10.72 -4.66
C GLU A 46 -3.21 -9.89 -3.43
N ILE A 47 -2.39 -8.89 -3.07
CA ILE A 47 -2.70 -7.99 -1.95
C ILE A 47 -4.02 -7.27 -2.22
N LEU A 48 -4.21 -6.74 -3.42
CA LEU A 48 -5.44 -6.04 -3.78
C LEU A 48 -6.64 -6.97 -3.73
N LYS A 49 -6.50 -8.18 -4.23
CA LYS A 49 -7.57 -9.17 -4.22
C LYS A 49 -7.97 -9.57 -2.80
N ASN A 50 -6.99 -9.75 -1.92
CA ASN A 50 -7.25 -10.14 -0.54
C ASN A 50 -8.01 -9.05 0.23
N ASN A 51 -7.96 -7.81 -0.23
CA ASN A 51 -8.61 -6.68 0.42
C ASN A 51 -9.86 -6.18 -0.32
N GLU A 52 -10.26 -6.80 -1.43
CA GLU A 52 -11.35 -6.29 -2.26
C GLU A 52 -12.71 -6.31 -1.56
N SER A 53 -12.89 -7.15 -0.56
CA SER A 53 -14.13 -7.24 0.20
C SER A 53 -14.21 -6.27 1.38
N GLU A 54 -13.16 -5.50 1.63
CA GLU A 54 -13.18 -4.48 2.68
C GLU A 54 -14.17 -3.37 2.30
N LYS A 55 -14.73 -2.71 3.31
CA LYS A 55 -15.73 -1.66 3.10
C LYS A 55 -15.18 -0.25 3.17
N ASP A 56 -14.11 -0.05 3.93
CA ASP A 56 -13.52 1.26 4.16
C ASP A 56 -12.01 1.12 4.26
N LEU A 57 -11.34 1.36 3.14
CA LEU A 57 -9.92 1.10 3.03
C LEU A 57 -9.23 2.16 2.17
N VAL A 58 -7.98 2.45 2.49
CA VAL A 58 -7.12 3.31 1.67
C VAL A 58 -5.79 2.59 1.44
N TYR A 59 -5.29 2.66 0.22
CA TYR A 59 -3.95 2.18 -0.11
C TYR A 59 -2.95 3.33 -0.01
N ILE A 60 -1.83 3.08 0.64
CA ILE A 60 -0.72 4.02 0.73
C ILE A 60 0.48 3.33 0.07
N THR A 61 0.96 3.88 -1.03
CA THR A 61 2.09 3.30 -1.76
C THR A 61 3.33 4.12 -1.53
N ILE A 62 4.46 3.44 -1.37
CA ILE A 62 5.76 4.06 -1.14
C ILE A 62 6.72 3.50 -2.19
N ALA A 63 7.19 4.36 -3.09
CA ALA A 63 8.12 3.98 -4.13
C ALA A 63 9.15 5.09 -4.31
N GLY A 64 10.42 4.70 -4.46
CA GLY A 64 11.51 5.66 -4.44
C GLY A 64 11.63 6.56 -5.65
N ARG A 65 11.25 6.12 -6.85
CA ARG A 65 11.58 6.86 -8.09
C ARG A 65 10.51 6.94 -9.15
N SER A 66 9.41 6.21 -9.04
CA SER A 66 8.40 6.23 -10.09
C SER A 66 7.01 6.07 -9.52
N ASN A 67 6.02 6.50 -10.28
CA ASN A 67 4.61 6.36 -9.91
C ASN A 67 4.02 5.01 -10.36
N ALA A 68 4.85 4.06 -10.80
CA ALA A 68 4.39 2.78 -11.31
C ALA A 68 3.56 2.03 -10.29
N LEU A 69 4.00 2.00 -9.02
CA LEU A 69 3.28 1.28 -7.98
C LEU A 69 1.92 1.93 -7.68
N SER A 70 1.87 3.24 -7.45
CA SER A 70 0.61 3.92 -7.17
C SER A 70 -0.35 3.84 -8.36
N GLY A 71 0.15 4.00 -9.58
CA GLY A 71 -0.65 3.87 -10.78
C GLY A 71 -1.20 2.46 -10.98
N PHE A 72 -0.38 1.45 -10.72
CA PHE A 72 -0.79 0.05 -10.82
C PHE A 72 -1.89 -0.27 -9.81
N VAL A 73 -1.72 0.16 -8.56
CA VAL A 73 -2.73 -0.05 -7.52
C VAL A 73 -4.02 0.69 -7.86
N ALA A 74 -3.93 1.95 -8.26
CA ALA A 74 -5.11 2.74 -8.62
C ALA A 74 -5.88 2.14 -9.80
N ALA A 75 -5.18 1.57 -10.78
CA ALA A 75 -5.80 0.95 -11.95
C ALA A 75 -6.50 -0.38 -11.63
N ASN A 76 -6.09 -1.06 -10.55
CA ASN A 76 -6.58 -2.40 -10.21
C ASN A 76 -7.38 -2.47 -8.92
N SER A 77 -7.75 -1.34 -8.34
CA SER A 77 -8.54 -1.28 -7.13
C SER A 77 -9.56 -0.15 -7.20
N GLU A 78 -10.69 -0.34 -6.54
CA GLU A 78 -11.72 0.69 -6.41
C GLU A 78 -11.50 1.61 -5.21
N PHE A 79 -10.58 1.23 -4.31
CA PHE A 79 -10.29 2.04 -3.12
C PHE A 79 -9.34 3.19 -3.43
N PRO A 80 -9.41 4.29 -2.67
CA PRO A 80 -8.47 5.41 -2.83
C PRO A 80 -7.02 4.98 -2.67
N THR A 81 -6.13 5.58 -3.46
CA THR A 81 -4.69 5.32 -3.40
C THR A 81 -3.95 6.63 -3.20
N ILE A 82 -3.04 6.66 -2.23
CA ILE A 82 -2.17 7.79 -1.95
C ILE A 82 -0.74 7.37 -2.30
N GLY A 83 -0.16 8.06 -3.24
CA GLY A 83 1.21 7.77 -3.69
C GLY A 83 2.30 8.56 -2.97
#